data_a752aea0d46786c6a5b1ec6a531287ba
#
_entry.id   a752aea0d46786c6a5b1ec6a531287ba
#
_cell.length_a   1.000
_cell.length_b   1.000
_cell.length_c   1.000
_cell.angle_alpha   90.00
_cell.angle_beta   90.00
_cell.angle_gamma   90.00
#
_symmetry.space_group_name_H-M   'P 1'
#
loop_
_entity.id
_entity.type
_entity.pdbx_description
1 polymer ?
#
loop_
_entity_poly.entity_id
_entity_poly.type
_entity_poly.pdbx_seq_one_letter_code
_entity_poly.pdbx_strand_id
1 'polypeptide(L)'
;MSNNRTWLAFANRKRCRHADAIHSLGFISWRMGRARFSIGDVVYLFMSDERCIRFKMVVTAENCKREDQEFWVETPPNDITYKLELLEKYEGTMLSEQELSKHGFNGGRSLEVPCCNNKELMSYIKAIF
;
A
#
# COMPACT_ATOMS: atom_id res chain seq x y z
N MET A 1 6.24 -22.53 8.16
CA MET A 1 5.24 -21.95 7.28
C MET A 1 5.08 -20.48 7.58
N SER A 2 4.96 -19.71 6.54
CA SER A 2 4.76 -18.27 6.67
C SER A 2 3.30 -17.99 7.04
N ASN A 3 3.09 -17.22 8.10
CA ASN A 3 1.77 -16.72 8.51
C ASN A 3 1.56 -15.30 7.99
N ASN A 4 2.15 -14.99 6.85
CA ASN A 4 2.07 -13.65 6.30
C ASN A 4 0.65 -13.30 5.87
N ARG A 5 0.32 -12.03 6.07
CA ARG A 5 -0.98 -11.47 5.72
C ARG A 5 -0.85 -10.63 4.47
N THR A 6 -2.01 -10.34 3.91
CA THR A 6 -2.12 -9.39 2.82
C THR A 6 -2.91 -8.18 3.32
N TRP A 7 -2.44 -7.01 3.00
CA TRP A 7 -3.00 -5.75 3.49
C TRP A 7 -3.43 -4.88 2.32
N LEU A 8 -4.40 -4.02 2.59
CA LEU A 8 -4.79 -2.95 1.70
C LEU A 8 -4.52 -1.64 2.43
N ALA A 9 -3.70 -0.78 1.85
CA ALA A 9 -3.31 0.49 2.46
C ALA A 9 -3.61 1.66 1.52
N PHE A 10 -3.93 2.78 2.12
CA PHE A 10 -4.30 4.00 1.41
C PHE A 10 -3.09 4.93 1.31
N ALA A 11 -2.61 5.17 0.08
CA ALA A 11 -1.49 6.06 -0.18
C ALA A 11 -2.02 7.46 -0.50
N ASN A 12 -1.88 8.38 0.44
CA ASN A 12 -2.42 9.73 0.33
C ASN A 12 -1.45 10.65 -0.44
N ARG A 13 -1.81 10.97 -1.69
CA ARG A 13 -0.99 11.81 -2.58
C ARG A 13 -0.81 13.23 -2.04
N LYS A 14 -1.73 13.72 -1.22
CA LYS A 14 -1.63 15.05 -0.63
C LYS A 14 -0.48 15.16 0.36
N ARG A 15 -0.08 14.05 0.96
CA ARG A 15 1.00 14.02 1.94
C ARG A 15 2.33 13.63 1.32
N CYS A 16 2.32 12.65 0.42
CA CYS A 16 3.53 12.08 -0.12
C CYS A 16 3.31 11.59 -1.56
N ARG A 17 4.31 11.78 -2.39
CA ARG A 17 4.31 11.30 -3.77
C ARG A 17 4.82 9.86 -3.81
N HIS A 18 4.01 8.93 -3.30
CA HIS A 18 4.40 7.52 -3.18
C HIS A 18 4.78 6.89 -4.53
N ALA A 19 4.03 7.19 -5.58
CA ALA A 19 4.32 6.63 -6.91
C ALA A 19 5.70 7.06 -7.41
N ASP A 20 6.05 8.32 -7.22
CA ASP A 20 7.35 8.84 -7.62
C ASP A 20 8.47 8.17 -6.81
N ALA A 21 8.26 7.99 -5.52
CA ALA A 21 9.22 7.31 -4.65
C ALA A 21 9.44 5.86 -5.11
N ILE A 22 8.36 5.15 -5.40
CA ILE A 22 8.44 3.76 -5.87
C ILE A 22 9.20 3.69 -7.20
N HIS A 23 8.91 4.58 -8.14
CA HIS A 23 9.59 4.60 -9.43
C HIS A 23 11.07 4.94 -9.30
N SER A 24 11.42 5.83 -8.38
CA SER A 24 12.79 6.29 -8.20
C SER A 24 13.63 5.36 -7.33
N LEU A 25 13.06 4.87 -6.25
CA LEU A 25 13.77 4.10 -5.23
C LEU A 25 13.51 2.59 -5.31
N GLY A 26 12.36 2.19 -5.87
CA GLY A 26 11.92 0.80 -5.82
C GLY A 26 11.26 0.41 -4.51
N PHE A 27 11.12 1.35 -3.57
CA PHE A 27 10.50 1.12 -2.28
C PHE A 27 9.94 2.43 -1.71
N ILE A 28 9.16 2.29 -0.65
CA ILE A 28 8.71 3.43 0.16
C ILE A 28 8.90 3.10 1.64
N SER A 29 8.92 4.14 2.47
CA SER A 29 8.91 4.03 3.92
C SER A 29 7.47 4.19 4.40
N TRP A 30 6.95 3.23 5.15
CA TRP A 30 5.58 3.24 5.64
C TRP A 30 5.58 3.31 7.16
N ARG A 31 4.82 4.25 7.69
CA ARG A 31 4.77 4.53 9.12
C ARG A 31 4.42 3.28 9.94
N MET A 32 5.21 3.02 10.98
CA MET A 32 4.90 2.02 11.99
C MET A 32 4.01 2.69 13.05
N GLY A 33 2.75 2.51 12.96
CA GLY A 33 1.80 3.09 13.89
C GLY A 33 0.62 2.15 14.00
N ARG A 34 -0.43 2.45 13.26
CA ARG A 34 -1.62 1.60 13.21
C ARG A 34 -1.37 0.32 12.44
N ALA A 35 -0.55 0.39 11.41
CA ALA A 35 -0.22 -0.78 10.62
C ALA A 35 0.62 -1.74 11.45
N ARG A 36 0.23 -2.99 11.47
CA ARG A 36 0.94 -4.03 12.19
C ARG A 36 1.41 -5.08 11.21
N PHE A 37 2.23 -4.63 10.28
CA PHE A 37 2.80 -5.50 9.27
C PHE A 37 3.85 -6.40 9.88
N SER A 38 4.04 -7.55 9.25
CA SER A 38 5.17 -8.43 9.51
C SER A 38 6.03 -8.51 8.26
N ILE A 39 7.33 -8.74 8.43
CA ILE A 39 8.22 -8.93 7.28
C ILE A 39 7.71 -10.09 6.45
N GLY A 40 7.60 -9.88 5.14
CA GLY A 40 7.03 -10.83 4.19
C GLY A 40 5.56 -10.61 3.87
N ASP A 41 4.88 -9.74 4.61
CA ASP A 41 3.49 -9.40 4.30
C ASP A 41 3.42 -8.65 2.97
N VAL A 42 2.33 -8.88 2.24
CA VAL A 42 2.04 -8.17 0.99
C VAL A 42 1.11 -7.01 1.28
N VAL A 43 1.41 -5.86 0.70
CA VAL A 43 0.59 -4.65 0.86
C VAL A 43 0.21 -4.14 -0.52
N TYR A 44 -1.09 -4.08 -0.79
CA TYR A 44 -1.61 -3.43 -1.97
C TYR A 44 -1.86 -1.96 -1.67
N LEU A 45 -1.35 -1.07 -2.52
CA LEU A 45 -1.52 0.36 -2.33
C LEU A 45 -2.64 0.90 -3.19
N PHE A 46 -3.66 1.45 -2.52
CA PHE A 46 -4.72 2.21 -3.16
C PHE A 46 -4.27 3.67 -3.24
N MET A 47 -4.12 4.18 -4.46
CA MET A 47 -3.62 5.54 -4.69
C MET A 47 -4.75 6.55 -4.62
N SER A 48 -4.63 7.55 -3.75
CA SER A 48 -5.70 8.51 -3.51
C SER A 48 -6.04 9.40 -4.70
N ASP A 49 -5.04 9.72 -5.51
CA ASP A 49 -5.22 10.60 -6.69
C ASP A 49 -5.88 9.87 -7.85
N GLU A 50 -5.46 8.65 -8.12
CA GLU A 50 -6.01 7.85 -9.22
C GLU A 50 -7.26 7.06 -8.82
N ARG A 51 -7.55 6.95 -7.53
CA ARG A 51 -8.65 6.16 -6.98
C ARG A 51 -8.61 4.72 -7.49
N CYS A 52 -7.44 4.10 -7.38
CA CYS A 52 -7.16 2.79 -7.94
C CYS A 52 -5.99 2.13 -7.20
N ILE A 53 -6.01 0.79 -7.12
CA ILE A 53 -4.84 0.04 -6.65
C ILE A 53 -3.83 -0.01 -7.80
N ARG A 54 -2.61 0.43 -7.55
CA ARG A 54 -1.54 0.48 -8.57
C ARG A 54 -0.34 -0.37 -8.24
N PHE A 55 -0.08 -0.63 -6.97
CA PHE A 55 1.17 -1.26 -6.55
C PHE A 55 0.92 -2.42 -5.62
N LYS A 56 1.67 -3.49 -5.83
CA LYS A 56 1.77 -4.61 -4.92
C LYS A 56 3.16 -4.56 -4.31
N MET A 57 3.22 -4.39 -3.00
CA MET A 57 4.46 -4.23 -2.26
C MET A 57 4.66 -5.41 -1.31
N VAL A 58 5.90 -5.60 -0.87
CA VAL A 58 6.23 -6.56 0.18
C VAL A 58 7.00 -5.88 1.29
N VAL A 59 6.69 -6.22 2.54
CA VAL A 59 7.42 -5.70 3.70
C VAL A 59 8.74 -6.44 3.80
N THR A 60 9.85 -5.73 3.63
CA THR A 60 11.20 -6.31 3.66
C THR A 60 12.00 -5.95 4.91
N ALA A 61 11.61 -4.90 5.63
CA ALA A 61 12.29 -4.49 6.84
C ALA A 61 11.34 -3.73 7.75
N GLU A 62 11.69 -3.65 9.03
CA GLU A 62 10.96 -2.89 10.04
C GLU A 62 11.94 -2.11 10.90
N ASN A 63 11.43 -1.20 11.73
CA ASN A 63 12.24 -0.34 12.59
C ASN A 63 13.29 0.46 11.82
N CYS A 64 12.93 0.93 10.63
CA CYS A 64 13.81 1.68 9.74
C CYS A 64 13.64 3.18 9.92
N LYS A 65 14.70 3.92 9.63
CA LYS A 65 14.58 5.37 9.45
C LYS A 65 13.86 5.62 8.13
N ARG A 66 13.10 6.70 8.07
CA ARG A 66 12.44 7.10 6.83
C ARG A 66 13.48 7.48 5.78
N GLU A 67 13.30 6.94 4.58
CA GLU A 67 14.24 7.15 3.47
C GLU A 67 13.59 7.83 2.26
N ASP A 68 12.30 8.14 2.31
CA ASP A 68 11.56 8.73 1.20
C ASP A 68 11.23 10.21 1.40
N GLN A 69 11.97 10.92 2.24
CA GLN A 69 11.71 12.31 2.62
C GLN A 69 11.57 13.25 1.41
N GLU A 70 12.38 13.02 0.38
CA GLU A 70 12.38 13.86 -0.82
C GLU A 70 11.04 13.88 -1.55
N PHE A 71 10.23 12.85 -1.35
CA PHE A 71 8.96 12.67 -2.03
C PHE A 71 7.77 13.17 -1.22
N TRP A 72 8.01 13.68 -0.03
CA TRP A 72 6.96 14.23 0.82
C TRP A 72 6.56 15.62 0.37
N VAL A 73 5.25 15.85 0.25
CA VAL A 73 4.67 17.14 -0.11
C VAL A 73 4.63 18.06 1.11
N GLU A 74 4.24 17.51 2.24
CA GLU A 74 4.29 18.21 3.53
C GLU A 74 5.58 17.83 4.27
N THR A 75 5.81 18.39 5.43
CA THR A 75 6.99 18.06 6.24
C THR A 75 7.03 16.57 6.52
N PRO A 76 8.09 15.87 6.11
CA PRO A 76 8.18 14.44 6.36
C PRO A 76 8.25 14.15 7.86
N PRO A 77 7.55 13.11 8.33
CA PRO A 77 7.61 12.75 9.73
C PRO A 77 9.00 12.22 10.10
N ASN A 78 9.43 12.51 11.31
CA ASN A 78 10.62 11.90 11.89
C ASN A 78 10.15 10.67 12.67
N ASP A 79 9.91 9.58 11.96
CA ASP A 79 9.30 8.39 12.51
C ASP A 79 10.10 7.13 12.18
N ILE A 80 9.70 6.03 12.81
CA ILE A 80 10.21 4.69 12.51
C ILE A 80 9.25 4.06 11.53
N THR A 81 9.79 3.38 10.51
CA THR A 81 9.00 2.89 9.39
C THR A 81 9.26 1.43 9.07
N TYR A 82 8.30 0.86 8.34
CA TYR A 82 8.53 -0.35 7.56
C TYR A 82 9.12 0.04 6.21
N LYS A 83 9.89 -0.85 5.61
CA LYS A 83 10.31 -0.72 4.23
C LYS A 83 9.39 -1.60 3.37
N LEU A 84 8.73 -0.97 2.41
CA LEU A 84 7.87 -1.68 1.46
C LEU A 84 8.53 -1.62 0.10
N GLU A 85 8.94 -2.78 -0.42
CA GLU A 85 9.57 -2.87 -1.74
C GLU A 85 8.55 -3.28 -2.78
N LEU A 86 8.73 -2.77 -3.99
CA LEU A 86 7.83 -3.04 -5.11
C LEU A 86 7.96 -4.48 -5.58
N LEU A 87 6.83 -5.17 -5.69
CA LEU A 87 6.73 -6.47 -6.35
C LEU A 87 6.18 -6.34 -7.76
N GLU A 88 5.04 -5.67 -7.90
CA GLU A 88 4.36 -5.50 -9.18
C GLU A 88 3.65 -4.16 -9.25
N LYS A 89 3.53 -3.65 -10.46
CA LYS A 89 2.75 -2.46 -10.78
C LYS A 89 1.57 -2.86 -11.66
N TYR A 90 0.40 -2.29 -11.40
CA TYR A 90 -0.79 -2.51 -12.20
C TYR A 90 -1.19 -1.22 -12.92
N GLU A 91 -1.33 -1.27 -14.23
CA GLU A 91 -1.64 -0.08 -15.04
C GLU A 91 -3.04 -0.14 -15.68
N GLY A 92 -3.82 -1.15 -15.39
CA GLY A 92 -5.15 -1.31 -15.95
C GLY A 92 -6.23 -0.55 -15.18
N THR A 93 -7.49 -0.87 -15.47
CA THR A 93 -8.66 -0.19 -14.90
C THR A 93 -9.51 -1.07 -14.01
N MET A 94 -9.16 -2.34 -13.87
CA MET A 94 -9.98 -3.32 -13.14
C MET A 94 -9.87 -3.20 -11.62
N LEU A 95 -8.93 -2.41 -11.11
CA LEU A 95 -8.73 -2.18 -9.69
C LEU A 95 -9.05 -0.74 -9.29
N SER A 96 -9.90 -0.07 -10.05
CA SER A 96 -10.44 1.25 -9.70
C SER A 96 -11.41 1.14 -8.53
N GLU A 97 -11.62 2.25 -7.83
CA GLU A 97 -12.59 2.31 -6.73
C GLU A 97 -13.96 1.79 -7.16
N GLN A 98 -14.39 2.16 -8.37
CA GLN A 98 -15.67 1.75 -8.92
C GLN A 98 -15.76 0.22 -9.07
N GLU A 99 -14.72 -0.40 -9.59
CA GLU A 99 -14.66 -1.85 -9.76
C GLU A 99 -14.53 -2.57 -8.42
N LEU A 100 -13.68 -2.04 -7.53
CA LEU A 100 -13.49 -2.62 -6.19
C LEU A 100 -14.78 -2.59 -5.37
N SER A 101 -15.59 -1.54 -5.53
CA SER A 101 -16.86 -1.40 -4.81
C SER A 101 -17.83 -2.52 -5.12
N LYS A 102 -17.75 -3.11 -6.29
CA LYS A 102 -18.58 -4.26 -6.68
C LYS A 102 -18.23 -5.52 -5.88
N HIS A 103 -17.08 -5.51 -5.21
CA HIS A 103 -16.58 -6.65 -4.44
C HIS A 103 -16.44 -6.35 -2.95
N GLY A 104 -17.19 -5.36 -2.47
CA GLY A 104 -17.24 -5.05 -1.04
C GLY A 104 -16.26 -4.01 -0.56
N PHE A 105 -15.60 -3.31 -1.46
CA PHE A 105 -14.74 -2.19 -1.07
C PHE A 105 -15.63 -0.97 -0.75
N ASN A 106 -15.52 -0.47 0.46
CA ASN A 106 -16.35 0.64 0.93
C ASN A 106 -15.69 2.02 0.76
N GLY A 107 -14.59 2.07 0.05
CA GLY A 107 -13.79 3.27 -0.01
C GLY A 107 -13.19 3.57 1.36
N GLY A 108 -12.24 4.40 1.42
CA GLY A 108 -11.66 4.73 2.69
C GLY A 108 -10.60 5.79 2.54
N ARG A 109 -10.41 6.55 3.59
CA ARG A 109 -9.40 7.60 3.60
C ARG A 109 -8.10 7.14 4.23
N SER A 110 -8.16 6.08 5.01
CA SER A 110 -7.01 5.58 5.76
C SER A 110 -7.17 4.09 5.95
N LEU A 111 -6.97 3.35 4.86
CA LEU A 111 -7.08 1.91 4.89
C LEU A 111 -5.72 1.31 5.30
N GLU A 112 -5.71 0.68 6.45
CA GLU A 112 -4.61 -0.17 6.88
C GLU A 112 -5.27 -1.40 7.47
N VAL A 113 -5.95 -2.17 6.59
CA VAL A 113 -6.75 -3.29 7.03
C VAL A 113 -6.22 -4.58 6.43
N PRO A 114 -6.25 -5.67 7.18
CA PRO A 114 -5.97 -6.97 6.60
C PRO A 114 -7.05 -7.29 5.56
N CYS A 115 -6.65 -7.50 4.33
CA CYS A 115 -7.59 -7.87 3.28
C CYS A 115 -8.31 -9.19 3.57
N CYS A 116 -7.74 -10.02 4.43
CA CYS A 116 -8.37 -11.28 4.85
C CYS A 116 -9.71 -11.07 5.56
N ASN A 117 -10.03 -9.85 5.98
CA ASN A 117 -11.35 -9.52 6.52
C ASN A 117 -12.43 -9.48 5.44
N ASN A 118 -12.04 -9.39 4.16
CA ASN A 118 -12.96 -9.44 3.04
C ASN A 118 -12.39 -10.37 1.98
N LYS A 119 -12.78 -11.63 2.07
CA LYS A 119 -12.25 -12.69 1.19
C LYS A 119 -12.61 -12.48 -0.27
N GLU A 120 -13.80 -11.95 -0.55
CA GLU A 120 -14.24 -11.69 -1.92
C GLU A 120 -13.38 -10.61 -2.57
N LEU A 121 -13.18 -9.51 -1.88
CA LEU A 121 -12.33 -8.41 -2.37
C LEU A 121 -10.91 -8.89 -2.59
N MET A 122 -10.37 -9.65 -1.64
CA MET A 122 -9.03 -10.20 -1.74
C MET A 122 -8.88 -11.13 -2.95
N SER A 123 -9.86 -12.01 -3.16
CA SER A 123 -9.84 -12.92 -4.31
C SER A 123 -9.87 -12.16 -5.62
N TYR A 124 -10.69 -11.11 -5.69
CA TYR A 124 -10.78 -10.27 -6.87
C TYR A 124 -9.44 -9.57 -7.17
N ILE A 125 -8.83 -8.97 -6.16
CA ILE A 125 -7.54 -8.29 -6.33
C ILE A 125 -6.46 -9.27 -6.79
N LYS A 126 -6.37 -10.42 -6.15
CA LYS A 126 -5.36 -11.44 -6.49
C LYS A 126 -5.54 -12.03 -7.89
N ALA A 127 -6.77 -12.08 -8.38
CA ALA A 127 -7.04 -12.61 -9.72
C ALA A 127 -6.55 -11.67 -10.81
N ILE A 128 -6.40 -10.38 -10.51
CA ILE A 128 -6.01 -9.36 -11.48
C ILE A 128 -4.51 -9.07 -11.41
N PHE A 129 -3.98 -9.03 -10.21
CA PHE A 129 -2.56 -8.77 -10.00
C PHE A 129 -1.70 -9.97 -10.34
#